data_78af40233f628939adb3fbe0067f0be2
#
_entry.id   78af40233f628939adb3fbe0067f0be2
#
_cell.length_a   1.000
_cell.length_b   1.000
_cell.length_c   1.000
_cell.angle_alpha   90.00
_cell.angle_beta   90.00
_cell.angle_gamma   90.00
#
_symmetry.space_group_name_H-M   'P 1'
#
loop_
_entity.id
_entity.type
_entity.pdbx_description
1 polymer ?
#
loop_
_entity_poly.entity_id
_entity_poly.type
_entity_poly.pdbx_seq_one_letter_code
_entity_poly.pdbx_strand_id
1 'polypeptide(L)'
;MLKIMRMVCVCLVLLTVGGGVEAATPINEAGYFKNIKLCGKVRVVRWNGDIKVQIVNSFPDLRVKVVDSFPDDIGEWKFVEYGENFTVEFVDSFPDIKIEYVESFPGVE
;
A
#
# COMPACT_ATOMS: atom_id res chain seq x y z
N MET A 1 28.08 35.57 -1.75
CA MET A 1 27.50 35.11 -1.88
C MET A 1 26.90 34.64 -1.95
N LEU A 2 26.89 34.59 -1.89
CA LEU A 2 26.09 34.04 -2.06
C LEU A 2 25.47 33.43 -1.93
N LYS A 3 25.24 33.32 -2.06
CA LYS A 3 24.50 32.73 -2.02
C LYS A 3 23.62 32.21 -2.07
N ILE A 4 23.95 32.57 -2.11
CA ILE A 4 23.02 32.00 -2.26
C ILE A 4 22.40 31.33 -2.30
N MET A 5 22.54 31.60 -2.26
CA MET A 5 21.82 30.97 -2.39
C MET A 5 21.31 30.23 -2.28
N ARG A 6 21.48 30.46 -2.28
CA ARG A 6 20.83 29.80 -2.29
C ARG A 6 20.15 29.13 -2.08
N MET A 7 20.33 29.52 -1.91
CA MET A 7 19.51 28.91 -1.88
C MET A 7 18.88 28.29 -1.79
N VAL A 8 19.24 28.73 -1.74
CA VAL A 8 18.33 28.11 -1.92
C VAL A 8 17.81 27.45 -1.81
N CYS A 9 18.02 27.73 -1.88
CA CYS A 9 17.18 27.11 -1.98
C CYS A 9 16.68 26.44 -1.83
N VAL A 10 17.07 26.80 -1.68
CA VAL A 10 16.27 26.09 -1.80
C VAL A 10 15.79 25.44 -1.65
N CYS A 11 16.05 25.73 -1.60
CA CYS A 11 15.23 25.11 -1.73
C CYS A 11 14.83 24.54 -1.67
N LEU A 12 15.07 24.86 -1.56
CA LEU A 12 14.30 24.25 -1.80
C LEU A 12 13.88 23.58 -1.84
N VAL A 13 14.16 23.95 -1.82
CA VAL A 13 13.32 23.24 -2.14
C VAL A 13 12.87 22.66 -2.23
N LEU A 14 12.90 22.90 -2.23
CA LEU A 14 12.09 22.30 -2.53
C LEU A 14 11.70 21.79 -2.74
N LEU A 15 11.74 22.10 -2.79
CA LEU A 15 10.94 21.56 -3.18
C LEU A 15 10.53 21.08 -3.47
N THR A 16 10.59 21.34 -3.53
CA THR A 16 9.81 20.78 -3.90
C THR A 16 9.26 20.32 -4.18
N VAL A 17 9.32 20.55 -4.45
CA VAL A 17 8.49 19.94 -4.72
C VAL A 17 7.96 19.37 -5.00
N GLY A 18 7.76 19.40 -5.26
CA GLY A 18 6.99 18.67 -5.41
C GLY A 18 6.54 17.99 -5.42
N GLY A 19 6.41 17.99 -5.43
CA GLY A 19 5.80 17.14 -5.29
C GLY A 19 5.48 16.51 -4.91
N GLY A 20 5.46 16.42 -4.64
CA GLY A 20 5.02 15.66 -4.19
C GLY A 20 4.63 15.28 -3.67
N VAL A 21 4.81 15.53 -3.50
CA VAL A 21 4.29 15.13 -2.87
C VAL A 21 3.41 14.52 -2.96
N GLU A 22 3.46 14.52 -3.38
CA GLU A 22 2.60 13.98 -3.55
C GLU A 22 2.14 13.09 -3.01
N ALA A 23 1.57 13.16 -3.09
CA ALA A 23 0.89 12.32 -2.20
C ALA A 23 1.52 10.98 -2.25
N ALA A 24 2.26 10.74 -1.27
CA ALA A 24 2.88 9.45 -1.16
C ALA A 24 1.81 8.41 -0.94
N THR A 25 1.74 7.41 -1.80
CA THR A 25 0.97 6.24 -1.48
C THR A 25 1.82 5.37 -0.57
N PRO A 26 1.20 4.61 0.34
CA PRO A 26 2.00 3.73 1.20
C PRO A 26 2.59 2.53 0.46
N ILE A 27 2.15 2.28 -0.77
CA ILE A 27 2.58 1.13 -1.55
C ILE A 27 3.45 1.63 -2.69
N ASN A 28 4.62 1.01 -2.89
CA ASN A 28 5.51 1.43 -3.96
C ASN A 28 5.07 0.86 -5.30
N GLU A 29 5.78 1.23 -6.36
CA GLU A 29 5.40 0.82 -7.71
C GLU A 29 5.51 -0.68 -7.92
N ALA A 30 6.36 -1.33 -7.16
CA ALA A 30 6.52 -2.78 -7.26
C ALA A 30 5.45 -3.56 -6.49
N GLY A 31 4.56 -2.86 -5.77
CA GLY A 31 3.49 -3.51 -5.05
C GLY A 31 3.85 -3.94 -3.65
N TYR A 32 4.79 -3.26 -3.02
CA TYR A 32 5.22 -3.59 -1.66
C TYR A 32 4.75 -2.51 -0.69
N PHE A 33 4.27 -2.96 0.46
CA PHE A 33 4.09 -2.10 1.62
C PHE A 33 5.28 -2.36 2.54
N LYS A 34 6.17 -1.36 2.66
CA LYS A 34 7.45 -1.57 3.34
C LYS A 34 8.17 -2.72 2.64
N ASN A 35 8.46 -3.80 3.32
CA ASN A 35 9.09 -4.95 2.66
C ASN A 35 8.14 -6.14 2.50
N ILE A 36 6.84 -5.89 2.54
CA ILE A 36 5.83 -6.93 2.36
C ILE A 36 5.29 -6.86 0.94
N LYS A 37 5.50 -7.92 0.17
CA LYS A 37 4.94 -8.03 -1.16
C LYS A 37 3.44 -8.29 -1.04
N LEU A 38 2.63 -7.50 -1.71
CA LEU A 38 1.18 -7.50 -1.49
C LEU A 38 0.47 -8.50 -2.39
N CYS A 39 0.95 -9.74 -2.37
CA CYS A 39 0.26 -10.87 -2.98
C CYS A 39 0.58 -12.09 -2.13
N GLY A 40 -0.24 -13.11 -2.27
CA GLY A 40 0.05 -14.37 -1.61
C GLY A 40 -1.02 -14.78 -0.63
N LYS A 41 -0.63 -15.59 0.32
CA LYS A 41 -1.52 -16.13 1.33
C LYS A 41 -1.64 -15.13 2.48
N VAL A 42 -2.87 -14.82 2.87
CA VAL A 42 -3.15 -13.77 3.83
C VAL A 42 -4.01 -14.33 4.94
N ARG A 43 -3.61 -14.09 6.17
CA ARG A 43 -4.41 -14.49 7.31
C ARG A 43 -4.95 -13.24 8.01
N VAL A 44 -6.23 -13.28 8.36
CA VAL A 44 -6.88 -12.15 9.03
C VAL A 44 -6.72 -12.34 10.53
N VAL A 45 -6.28 -11.28 11.20
CA VAL A 45 -6.13 -11.28 12.65
C VAL A 45 -6.91 -10.12 13.24
N ARG A 46 -7.20 -10.21 14.53
CA ARG A 46 -7.98 -9.17 15.20
C ARG A 46 -7.14 -8.00 15.66
N TRP A 47 -5.87 -8.25 15.96
CA TRP A 47 -4.96 -7.18 16.37
C TRP A 47 -3.54 -7.63 16.08
N ASN A 48 -2.64 -6.64 16.03
CA ASN A 48 -1.22 -6.86 15.75
C ASN A 48 -0.97 -7.48 14.39
N GLY A 49 -1.82 -7.14 13.40
CA GLY A 49 -1.57 -7.56 12.04
C GLY A 49 -0.35 -6.87 11.46
N ASP A 50 0.26 -7.51 10.48
CA ASP A 50 1.39 -6.90 9.77
C ASP A 50 0.97 -5.61 9.07
N ILE A 51 -0.26 -5.57 8.57
CA ILE A 51 -0.80 -4.44 7.84
C ILE A 51 -2.22 -4.17 8.32
N LYS A 52 -2.51 -2.92 8.65
CA LYS A 52 -3.89 -2.51 8.94
C LYS A 52 -4.53 -2.07 7.65
N VAL A 53 -5.65 -2.70 7.29
CA VAL A 53 -6.32 -2.42 6.04
C VAL A 53 -7.74 -1.94 6.29
N GLN A 54 -8.17 -0.98 5.49
CA GLN A 54 -9.55 -0.49 5.49
C GLN A 54 -10.14 -0.77 4.13
N ILE A 55 -11.35 -1.35 4.12
CA ILE A 55 -12.05 -1.64 2.86
C ILE A 55 -12.77 -0.37 2.43
N VAL A 56 -12.51 0.05 1.20
CA VAL A 56 -13.14 1.24 0.62
C VAL A 56 -13.76 0.85 -0.72
N ASN A 57 -14.60 1.73 -1.26
CA ASN A 57 -15.20 1.50 -2.57
C ASN A 57 -14.79 2.57 -3.58
N SER A 58 -13.80 3.39 -3.24
CA SER A 58 -13.24 4.37 -4.17
C SER A 58 -11.87 4.78 -3.65
N PHE A 59 -11.00 5.13 -4.58
CA PHE A 59 -9.65 5.63 -4.29
C PHE A 59 -8.86 4.70 -3.37
N PRO A 60 -8.76 3.40 -3.70
CA PRO A 60 -7.95 2.50 -2.87
C PRO A 60 -6.47 2.70 -3.13
N ASP A 61 -5.66 2.26 -2.17
CA ASP A 61 -4.22 2.15 -2.39
C ASP A 61 -3.90 0.86 -3.16
N LEU A 62 -4.74 -0.16 -2.99
CA LEU A 62 -4.55 -1.47 -3.62
C LEU A 62 -5.90 -2.04 -3.99
N ARG A 63 -6.00 -2.55 -5.21
CA ARG A 63 -7.16 -3.34 -5.62
C ARG A 63 -6.86 -4.80 -5.35
N VAL A 64 -7.75 -5.47 -4.64
CA VAL A 64 -7.53 -6.84 -4.17
C VAL A 64 -8.54 -7.76 -4.84
N LYS A 65 -8.01 -8.79 -5.49
CA LYS A 65 -8.82 -9.88 -6.00
C LYS A 65 -8.58 -11.10 -5.13
N VAL A 66 -9.66 -11.63 -4.55
CA VAL A 66 -9.57 -12.83 -3.73
C VAL A 66 -9.56 -14.04 -4.66
N VAL A 67 -8.54 -14.88 -4.51
CA VAL A 67 -8.38 -16.05 -5.37
C VAL A 67 -8.32 -17.30 -4.50
N ASP A 68 -8.59 -18.45 -5.12
CA ASP A 68 -8.55 -19.74 -4.43
C ASP A 68 -7.21 -20.43 -4.60
N SER A 69 -6.43 -20.01 -5.58
CA SER A 69 -5.13 -20.64 -5.85
C SER A 69 -4.26 -19.68 -6.65
N PHE A 70 -2.96 -19.89 -6.55
CA PHE A 70 -1.95 -19.15 -7.32
C PHE A 70 -2.07 -17.64 -7.16
N PRO A 71 -1.97 -17.13 -5.92
CA PRO A 71 -2.00 -15.66 -5.71
C PRO A 71 -0.62 -15.07 -6.02
N ASP A 72 -0.28 -15.03 -7.31
CA ASP A 72 1.08 -14.71 -7.73
C ASP A 72 1.28 -13.25 -8.09
N ASP A 73 0.22 -12.55 -8.48
CA ASP A 73 0.32 -11.16 -8.92
C ASP A 73 -0.09 -10.22 -7.80
N ILE A 74 0.49 -9.02 -7.81
CA ILE A 74 0.19 -8.03 -6.79
C ILE A 74 -1.33 -7.78 -6.74
N GLY A 75 -1.88 -7.83 -5.53
CA GLY A 75 -3.31 -7.67 -5.33
C GLY A 75 -4.08 -8.98 -5.33
N GLU A 76 -3.46 -10.10 -5.69
CA GLU A 76 -4.13 -11.39 -5.59
C GLU A 76 -3.88 -11.97 -4.21
N TRP A 77 -4.93 -12.10 -3.43
CA TRP A 77 -4.87 -12.58 -2.05
C TRP A 77 -5.67 -13.85 -1.91
N LYS A 78 -5.05 -14.86 -1.30
CA LYS A 78 -5.73 -16.08 -0.90
C LYS A 78 -5.82 -16.09 0.62
N PHE A 79 -7.03 -16.05 1.16
CA PHE A 79 -7.19 -16.06 2.61
C PHE A 79 -7.01 -17.46 3.14
N VAL A 80 -6.17 -17.59 4.15
CA VAL A 80 -5.81 -18.88 4.74
C VAL A 80 -5.87 -18.76 6.25
N GLU A 81 -5.93 -19.90 6.93
CA GLU A 81 -5.83 -19.94 8.39
C GLU A 81 -4.43 -20.30 8.85
N TYR A 82 -3.63 -20.87 7.98
CA TYR A 82 -2.26 -21.28 8.30
C TYR A 82 -1.40 -21.09 7.07
N GLY A 83 -0.10 -20.92 7.30
CA GLY A 83 0.84 -20.84 6.20
C GLY A 83 0.82 -19.53 5.45
N GLU A 84 0.44 -18.45 6.13
CA GLU A 84 0.32 -17.15 5.49
C GLU A 84 1.67 -16.55 5.13
N ASN A 85 1.64 -15.66 4.14
CA ASN A 85 2.79 -14.83 3.82
C ASN A 85 2.80 -13.57 4.69
N PHE A 86 1.63 -13.04 5.01
CA PHE A 86 1.51 -11.92 5.92
C PHE A 86 0.09 -11.90 6.52
N THR A 87 -0.09 -11.08 7.56
CA THR A 87 -1.38 -10.96 8.24
C THR A 87 -1.93 -9.57 8.01
N VAL A 88 -3.26 -9.48 7.99
CA VAL A 88 -3.95 -8.19 7.88
C VAL A 88 -4.92 -8.06 9.04
N GLU A 89 -5.09 -6.81 9.46
CA GLU A 89 -6.04 -6.45 10.49
C GLU A 89 -7.00 -5.44 9.88
N PHE A 90 -8.29 -5.75 9.86
CA PHE A 90 -9.28 -4.83 9.29
C PHE A 90 -9.61 -3.75 10.31
N VAL A 91 -9.56 -2.50 9.88
CA VAL A 91 -9.82 -1.36 10.74
C VAL A 91 -10.81 -0.42 10.05
N ASP A 92 -11.45 0.43 10.85
CA ASP A 92 -12.38 1.43 10.34
C ASP A 92 -11.73 2.80 10.21
N SER A 93 -10.56 2.98 10.82
CA SER A 93 -9.88 4.27 10.76
C SER A 93 -8.40 4.03 10.95
N PHE A 94 -7.62 4.98 10.48
CA PHE A 94 -6.15 4.96 10.58
C PHE A 94 -5.55 3.69 10.02
N PRO A 95 -5.92 3.30 8.77
CA PRO A 95 -5.32 2.12 8.17
C PRO A 95 -3.89 2.40 7.70
N ASP A 96 -3.12 1.33 7.51
CA ASP A 96 -1.86 1.43 6.80
C ASP A 96 -2.10 1.58 5.30
N ILE A 97 -3.07 0.84 4.77
CA ILE A 97 -3.46 0.94 3.36
C ILE A 97 -4.98 0.80 3.25
N LYS A 98 -5.51 1.33 2.16
CA LYS A 98 -6.92 1.19 1.82
C LYS A 98 -7.02 0.22 0.66
N ILE A 99 -7.93 -0.74 0.75
CA ILE A 99 -8.13 -1.74 -0.29
C ILE A 99 -9.54 -1.68 -0.83
N GLU A 100 -9.68 -2.07 -2.09
CA GLU A 100 -10.98 -2.25 -2.72
C GLU A 100 -11.00 -3.62 -3.34
N TYR A 101 -12.04 -4.41 -3.05
CA TYR A 101 -12.18 -5.73 -3.67
C TYR A 101 -12.62 -5.57 -5.10
N VAL A 102 -11.96 -6.27 -6.01
CA VAL A 102 -12.27 -6.23 -7.43
C VAL A 102 -12.34 -7.67 -7.96
N GLU A 103 -12.95 -7.83 -9.13
CA GLU A 103 -13.00 -9.13 -9.78
C GLU A 103 -12.01 -9.23 -10.93
N SER A 104 -11.44 -8.11 -11.35
CA SER A 104 -10.42 -8.11 -12.39
C SER A 104 -9.51 -6.91 -12.18
N PHE A 105 -8.31 -7.02 -12.75
CA PHE A 105 -7.30 -5.97 -12.72
C PHE A 105 -6.93 -5.58 -11.29
N PRO A 106 -6.50 -6.55 -10.46
CA PRO A 106 -5.98 -6.20 -9.13
C PRO A 106 -4.63 -5.51 -9.25
N GLY A 107 -4.20 -4.91 -8.13
CA GLY A 107 -2.89 -4.31 -8.05
C GLY A 107 -2.94 -2.84 -7.71
N VAL A 108 -1.78 -2.20 -7.82
CA VAL A 108 -1.69 -0.75 -7.61
C VAL A 108 -2.04 -0.04 -8.90
N GLU A 109 -2.49 1.20 -8.76
CA GLU A 109 -2.83 2.02 -9.91
C GLU A 109 -1.62 2.30 -10.76
#